data_4487c364357560c638f2d994fba018e9
#
_entry.id   4487c364357560c638f2d994fba018e9
#
_cell.length_a   1.000
_cell.length_b   1.000
_cell.length_c   1.000
_cell.angle_alpha   90.00
_cell.angle_beta   90.00
_cell.angle_gamma   90.00
#
_symmetry.space_group_name_H-M   'P 1'
#
loop_
_entity.id
_entity.type
_entity.pdbx_description
1 polymer ?
#
loop_
_entity_poly.entity_id
_entity_poly.type
_entity_poly.pdbx_seq_one_letter_code
_entity_poly.pdbx_strand_id
1 'polypeptide(L)'
;MSYLTSKKVKVFKDVAPGKYTFDMKDYKVIGTENAIAELKADVIAAGGDENNLQYMTKKDNTKSEWFIQLQGTLKGDDLNTSYNINLYPDESKDIDMLMYQMSQIAQQLNIESDEDIIAILEEAVHKTFDVWVYVNNVLVDGTLKQYKNTSFSEPKNWNADADFE
;
A
#
# COMPACT_ATOMS: atom_id res chain seq x y z
N MET A 1 6.91 -35.46 15.97
CA MET A 1 6.67 -34.14 16.56
C MET A 1 5.20 -33.79 16.41
N SER A 2 4.59 -33.33 17.49
CA SER A 2 3.17 -32.98 17.47
C SER A 2 2.90 -31.74 16.65
N TYR A 3 1.83 -31.74 15.87
CA TYR A 3 1.37 -30.55 15.14
C TYR A 3 1.20 -29.35 16.08
N LEU A 4 0.69 -29.59 17.29
CA LEU A 4 0.43 -28.50 18.25
C LEU A 4 1.70 -27.86 18.80
N THR A 5 2.83 -28.57 18.78
CA THR A 5 4.09 -28.04 19.31
C THR A 5 5.07 -27.62 18.23
N SER A 6 4.88 -28.06 16.98
CA SER A 6 5.79 -27.76 15.89
C SER A 6 5.43 -26.49 15.11
N LYS A 7 4.23 -25.98 15.28
CA LYS A 7 3.75 -24.77 14.58
C LYS A 7 3.28 -23.72 15.58
N LYS A 8 3.80 -22.52 15.41
CA LYS A 8 3.35 -21.38 16.19
C LYS A 8 2.18 -20.70 15.50
N VAL A 9 1.18 -20.33 16.29
CA VAL A 9 0.04 -19.59 15.77
C VAL A 9 0.47 -18.14 15.53
N LYS A 10 0.28 -17.67 14.30
CA LYS A 10 0.43 -16.24 14.00
C LYS A 10 -0.82 -15.51 14.44
N VAL A 11 -0.63 -14.52 15.30
CA VAL A 11 -1.72 -13.63 15.69
C VAL A 11 -1.69 -12.42 14.75
N PHE A 12 -2.74 -12.29 13.95
CA PHE A 12 -2.90 -11.13 13.07
C PHE A 12 -3.73 -10.10 13.80
N LYS A 13 -3.13 -8.94 14.05
CA LYS A 13 -3.85 -7.83 14.67
C LYS A 13 -4.57 -7.05 13.59
N ASP A 14 -5.86 -6.84 13.80
CA ASP A 14 -6.64 -5.96 12.95
C ASP A 14 -6.24 -4.52 13.26
N VAL A 15 -6.06 -3.72 12.21
CA VAL A 15 -5.68 -2.31 12.34
C VAL A 15 -6.97 -1.49 12.37
N ALA A 16 -7.23 -0.83 13.50
CA ALA A 16 -8.38 0.04 13.64
C ALA A 16 -8.19 1.32 12.83
N PRO A 17 -9.28 1.98 12.42
CA PRO A 17 -9.17 3.30 11.78
C PRO A 17 -8.39 4.27 12.67
N GLY A 18 -7.51 5.06 12.06
CA GLY A 18 -6.70 6.01 12.79
C GLY A 18 -5.51 6.50 11.98
N LYS A 19 -4.75 7.39 12.57
CA LYS A 19 -3.50 7.88 12.01
C LYS A 19 -2.34 7.09 12.59
N TYR A 20 -1.45 6.62 11.71
CA TYR A 20 -0.30 5.81 12.09
C TYR A 20 0.96 6.33 11.41
N THR A 21 2.11 5.85 11.86
CA THR A 21 3.40 6.05 11.19
C THR A 21 3.79 4.76 10.50
N PHE A 22 4.08 4.83 9.21
CA PHE A 22 4.55 3.68 8.43
C PHE A 22 6.07 3.76 8.28
N ASP A 23 6.76 2.72 8.71
CA ASP A 23 8.20 2.57 8.54
C ASP A 23 8.43 1.65 7.35
N MET A 24 8.73 2.24 6.21
CA MET A 24 8.86 1.50 4.95
C MET A 24 10.19 0.75 4.91
N LYS A 25 10.12 -0.56 4.73
CA LYS A 25 11.31 -1.42 4.68
C LYS A 25 11.69 -1.78 3.26
N ASP A 26 10.71 -1.96 2.38
CA ASP A 26 10.94 -2.39 1.01
C ASP A 26 9.68 -2.12 0.18
N TYR A 27 9.77 -2.37 -1.11
CA TYR A 27 8.61 -2.36 -2.00
C TYR A 27 8.74 -3.47 -3.01
N LYS A 28 7.62 -3.89 -3.58
CA LYS A 28 7.56 -4.84 -4.69
C LYS A 28 6.68 -4.28 -5.79
N VAL A 29 7.07 -4.54 -7.03
CA VAL A 29 6.22 -4.33 -8.19
C VAL A 29 5.73 -5.70 -8.61
N ILE A 30 4.44 -5.96 -8.40
CA ILE A 30 3.83 -7.28 -8.57
C ILE A 30 2.95 -7.23 -9.81
N GLY A 31 3.11 -8.16 -10.73
CA GLY A 31 2.33 -8.15 -11.96
C GLY A 31 2.38 -9.45 -12.73
N THR A 32 1.57 -9.48 -13.81
CA THR A 32 1.60 -10.59 -14.76
C THR A 32 2.96 -10.66 -15.45
N GLU A 33 3.26 -11.80 -16.08
CA GLU A 33 4.52 -11.96 -16.83
C GLU A 33 4.69 -10.86 -17.87
N ASN A 34 3.63 -10.53 -18.60
CA ASN A 34 3.69 -9.48 -19.64
C ASN A 34 3.95 -8.10 -19.02
N ALA A 35 3.25 -7.78 -17.93
CA ALA A 35 3.44 -6.49 -17.26
C ALA A 35 4.86 -6.37 -16.68
N ILE A 36 5.36 -7.41 -16.04
CA ILE A 36 6.72 -7.40 -15.47
C ILE A 36 7.77 -7.27 -16.58
N ALA A 37 7.59 -7.94 -17.71
CA ALA A 37 8.51 -7.82 -18.85
C ALA A 37 8.58 -6.37 -19.36
N GLU A 38 7.45 -5.69 -19.44
CA GLU A 38 7.40 -4.29 -19.87
C GLU A 38 8.00 -3.33 -18.84
N LEU A 39 7.72 -3.58 -17.54
CA LEU A 39 8.16 -2.69 -16.47
C LEU A 39 9.63 -2.85 -16.11
N LYS A 40 10.23 -3.98 -16.43
CA LYS A 40 11.61 -4.28 -16.03
C LYS A 40 12.60 -3.24 -16.51
N ALA A 41 12.51 -2.85 -17.76
CA ALA A 41 13.41 -1.84 -18.33
C ALA A 41 13.24 -0.49 -17.65
N ASP A 42 11.99 -0.11 -17.36
CA ASP A 42 11.68 1.15 -16.69
C ASP A 42 12.20 1.16 -15.26
N VAL A 43 12.05 0.06 -14.53
CA VAL A 43 12.55 -0.06 -13.16
C VAL A 43 14.08 0.09 -13.12
N ILE A 44 14.78 -0.61 -14.01
CA ILE A 44 16.25 -0.54 -14.09
C ILE A 44 16.70 0.86 -14.48
N ALA A 45 16.07 1.46 -15.48
CA ALA A 45 16.42 2.80 -15.96
C ALA A 45 16.22 3.86 -14.88
N ALA A 46 15.27 3.68 -14.00
CA ALA A 46 14.98 4.63 -12.92
C ALA A 46 15.81 4.37 -11.64
N GLY A 47 16.76 3.43 -11.68
CA GLY A 47 17.64 3.13 -10.56
C GLY A 47 17.07 2.10 -9.58
N GLY A 48 15.99 1.44 -9.93
CA GLY A 48 15.40 0.40 -9.09
C GLY A 48 16.11 -0.94 -9.24
N ASP A 49 15.76 -1.86 -8.35
CA ASP A 49 16.32 -3.21 -8.31
C ASP A 49 15.34 -4.18 -8.97
N GLU A 50 15.83 -4.94 -9.96
CA GLU A 50 15.01 -5.95 -10.63
C GLU A 50 14.51 -7.04 -9.66
N ASN A 51 15.18 -7.23 -8.52
CA ASN A 51 14.75 -8.17 -7.49
C ASN A 51 13.44 -7.72 -6.80
N ASN A 52 13.04 -6.48 -6.98
CA ASN A 52 11.77 -5.98 -6.46
C ASN A 52 10.59 -6.29 -7.39
N LEU A 53 10.86 -6.85 -8.57
CA LEU A 53 9.82 -7.33 -9.48
C LEU A 53 9.39 -8.72 -9.07
N GLN A 54 8.08 -8.94 -8.99
CA GLN A 54 7.50 -10.21 -8.57
C GLN A 54 6.35 -10.59 -9.48
N TYR A 55 6.28 -11.86 -9.88
CA TYR A 55 5.16 -12.36 -10.65
C TYR A 55 3.91 -12.49 -9.77
N MET A 56 2.78 -12.08 -10.32
CA MET A 56 1.48 -12.19 -9.67
C MET A 56 1.10 -13.66 -9.53
N THR A 57 0.60 -14.03 -8.35
CA THR A 57 0.08 -15.37 -8.11
C THR A 57 -1.43 -15.40 -8.33
N LYS A 58 -2.02 -16.60 -8.33
CA LYS A 58 -3.47 -16.74 -8.44
C LYS A 58 -4.22 -16.10 -7.28
N LYS A 59 -3.54 -15.90 -6.15
CA LYS A 59 -4.13 -15.26 -4.96
C LYS A 59 -4.20 -13.74 -5.08
N ASP A 60 -3.42 -13.17 -5.99
CA ASP A 60 -3.36 -11.72 -6.18
C ASP A 60 -4.44 -11.25 -7.17
N ASN A 61 -5.63 -11.86 -7.11
CA ASN A 61 -6.73 -11.57 -8.03
C ASN A 61 -7.12 -10.09 -7.95
N THR A 62 -6.54 -9.26 -8.82
CA THR A 62 -6.76 -7.82 -8.85
C THR A 62 -7.34 -7.42 -10.20
N LYS A 63 -7.89 -6.21 -10.26
CA LYS A 63 -8.40 -5.63 -11.50
C LYS A 63 -7.29 -5.06 -12.39
N SER A 64 -6.08 -4.96 -11.85
CA SER A 64 -4.94 -4.40 -12.56
C SER A 64 -3.95 -5.49 -12.95
N GLU A 65 -3.28 -5.32 -14.08
CA GLU A 65 -2.23 -6.25 -14.50
C GLU A 65 -0.98 -6.18 -13.63
N TRP A 66 -0.83 -5.09 -12.89
CA TRP A 66 0.27 -4.90 -11.95
C TRP A 66 -0.13 -3.92 -10.85
N PHE A 67 0.59 -3.98 -9.74
CA PHE A 67 0.44 -3.02 -8.66
C PHE A 67 1.74 -2.92 -7.88
N ILE A 68 1.85 -1.87 -7.07
CA ILE A 68 2.99 -1.67 -6.18
C ILE A 68 2.58 -2.01 -4.77
N GLN A 69 3.40 -2.78 -4.07
CA GLN A 69 3.18 -3.11 -2.66
C GLN A 69 4.28 -2.49 -1.81
N LEU A 70 3.89 -1.63 -0.90
CA LEU A 70 4.80 -1.08 0.11
C LEU A 70 4.82 -2.05 1.30
N GLN A 71 5.99 -2.44 1.72
CA GLN A 71 6.19 -3.39 2.80
C GLN A 71 6.88 -2.72 3.97
N GLY A 72 6.37 -2.88 5.16
CA GLY A 72 6.97 -2.25 6.32
C GLY A 72 6.23 -2.54 7.60
N THR A 73 6.37 -1.63 8.55
CA THR A 73 5.77 -1.73 9.88
C THR A 73 4.87 -0.52 10.11
N LEU A 74 3.65 -0.77 10.55
CA LEU A 74 2.71 0.27 10.94
C LEU A 74 2.79 0.46 12.45
N LYS A 75 3.04 1.70 12.89
CA LYS A 75 3.26 2.03 14.30
C LYS A 75 2.24 3.05 14.77
N GLY A 76 1.63 2.78 15.90
CA GLY A 76 0.75 3.69 16.61
C GLY A 76 1.00 3.60 18.09
N ASP A 77 0.12 4.19 18.91
CA ASP A 77 0.29 4.22 20.36
C ASP A 77 0.42 2.82 20.96
N ASP A 78 -0.44 1.89 20.52
CA ASP A 78 -0.44 0.52 21.02
C ASP A 78 -0.24 -0.50 19.89
N LEU A 79 0.24 -0.04 18.74
CA LEU A 79 0.36 -0.88 17.57
C LEU A 79 1.78 -0.85 17.02
N ASN A 80 2.31 -2.02 16.74
CA ASN A 80 3.57 -2.19 16.02
C ASN A 80 3.47 -3.53 15.28
N THR A 81 3.05 -3.48 14.03
CA THR A 81 2.77 -4.69 13.26
C THR A 81 3.26 -4.57 11.82
N SER A 82 3.61 -5.71 11.25
CA SER A 82 3.91 -5.77 9.82
C SER A 82 2.67 -5.40 9.01
N TYR A 83 2.86 -4.59 7.99
CA TYR A 83 1.75 -4.07 7.20
C TYR A 83 2.19 -3.89 5.76
N ASN A 84 1.32 -4.25 4.84
CA ASN A 84 1.54 -4.05 3.41
C ASN A 84 0.48 -3.12 2.86
N ILE A 85 0.90 -2.17 2.04
CA ILE A 85 -0.01 -1.23 1.40
C ILE A 85 0.08 -1.44 -0.11
N ASN A 86 -1.04 -1.78 -0.74
CA ASN A 86 -1.10 -2.02 -2.17
C ASN A 86 -1.61 -0.76 -2.88
N LEU A 87 -0.87 -0.33 -3.90
CA LEU A 87 -1.20 0.83 -4.71
C LEU A 87 -1.47 0.37 -6.14
N TYR A 88 -2.68 0.62 -6.62
CA TYR A 88 -3.14 0.14 -7.93
C TYR A 88 -3.19 1.28 -8.94
N PRO A 89 -2.61 1.10 -10.13
CA PRO A 89 -2.82 2.06 -11.20
C PRO A 89 -4.27 2.03 -11.66
N ASP A 90 -4.83 3.19 -11.91
CA ASP A 90 -6.20 3.31 -12.39
C ASP A 90 -6.27 4.42 -13.43
N GLU A 91 -6.00 4.06 -14.68
CA GLU A 91 -5.99 4.98 -15.81
C GLU A 91 -7.39 5.37 -16.28
N SER A 92 -8.43 4.73 -15.73
CA SER A 92 -9.82 5.04 -16.11
C SER A 92 -10.32 6.36 -15.52
N LYS A 93 -9.57 6.95 -14.58
CA LYS A 93 -9.91 8.22 -13.95
C LYS A 93 -9.06 9.35 -14.50
N ASP A 94 -9.56 10.58 -14.41
CA ASP A 94 -8.83 11.78 -14.85
C ASP A 94 -7.48 11.92 -14.14
N ILE A 95 -7.42 11.50 -12.89
CA ILE A 95 -6.17 11.46 -12.12
C ILE A 95 -5.89 10.01 -11.77
N ASP A 96 -4.73 9.52 -12.19
CA ASP A 96 -4.27 8.19 -11.81
C ASP A 96 -4.06 8.13 -10.30
N MET A 97 -4.80 7.26 -9.61
CA MET A 97 -4.75 7.15 -8.16
C MET A 97 -3.34 6.78 -7.67
N LEU A 98 -2.62 5.93 -8.39
CA LEU A 98 -1.24 5.57 -8.04
C LEU A 98 -0.33 6.81 -8.04
N MET A 99 -0.40 7.61 -9.10
CA MET A 99 0.39 8.84 -9.21
C MET A 99 0.04 9.83 -8.10
N TYR A 100 -1.24 9.95 -7.79
CA TYR A 100 -1.71 10.83 -6.72
C TYR A 100 -1.15 10.38 -5.37
N GLN A 101 -1.24 9.10 -5.05
CA GLN A 101 -0.72 8.55 -3.80
C GLN A 101 0.80 8.70 -3.69
N MET A 102 1.51 8.46 -4.79
CA MET A 102 2.95 8.65 -4.81
C MET A 102 3.34 10.11 -4.60
N SER A 103 2.58 11.05 -5.14
CA SER A 103 2.82 12.47 -4.92
C SER A 103 2.65 12.87 -3.44
N GLN A 104 1.69 12.27 -2.76
CA GLN A 104 1.48 12.51 -1.33
C GLN A 104 2.64 12.01 -0.48
N ILE A 105 3.17 10.83 -0.79
CA ILE A 105 4.36 10.30 -0.12
C ILE A 105 5.56 11.22 -0.37
N ALA A 106 5.75 11.64 -1.62
CA ALA A 106 6.84 12.54 -1.98
C ALA A 106 6.76 13.87 -1.22
N GLN A 107 5.56 14.42 -1.07
CA GLN A 107 5.35 15.64 -0.30
C GLN A 107 5.76 15.48 1.16
N GLN A 108 5.39 14.38 1.79
CA GLN A 108 5.78 14.12 3.18
C GLN A 108 7.29 14.01 3.35
N LEU A 109 7.97 13.42 2.36
CA LEU A 109 9.41 13.18 2.42
C LEU A 109 10.25 14.29 1.81
N ASN A 110 9.62 15.37 1.34
CA ASN A 110 10.28 16.49 0.65
C ASN A 110 11.07 16.05 -0.58
N ILE A 111 10.53 15.10 -1.33
CA ILE A 111 11.09 14.63 -2.58
C ILE A 111 10.56 15.50 -3.72
N GLU A 112 11.40 15.82 -4.70
CA GLU A 112 11.01 16.61 -5.87
C GLU A 112 9.83 15.99 -6.61
N SER A 113 8.87 16.82 -7.01
CA SER A 113 7.61 16.35 -7.60
C SER A 113 7.76 15.81 -9.02
N ASP A 114 8.88 16.07 -9.68
CA ASP A 114 9.15 15.59 -11.03
C ASP A 114 9.94 14.28 -11.07
N GLU A 115 10.24 13.71 -9.89
CA GLU A 115 10.85 12.40 -9.82
C GLU A 115 9.86 11.32 -10.28
N ASP A 116 10.39 10.25 -10.89
CA ASP A 116 9.54 9.15 -11.28
C ASP A 116 9.17 8.25 -10.08
N ILE A 117 8.19 7.38 -10.27
CA ILE A 117 7.65 6.52 -9.20
C ILE A 117 8.75 5.68 -8.56
N ILE A 118 9.62 5.09 -9.35
CA ILE A 118 10.67 4.21 -8.82
C ILE A 118 11.69 4.99 -8.01
N ALA A 119 12.07 6.19 -8.47
CA ALA A 119 12.98 7.05 -7.72
C ALA A 119 12.38 7.45 -6.37
N ILE A 120 11.09 7.77 -6.33
CA ILE A 120 10.40 8.09 -5.07
C ILE A 120 10.40 6.87 -4.15
N LEU A 121 10.10 5.68 -4.66
CA LEU A 121 10.09 4.45 -3.86
C LEU A 121 11.46 4.14 -3.30
N GLU A 122 12.53 4.28 -4.11
CA GLU A 122 13.90 4.02 -3.65
C GLU A 122 14.31 4.99 -2.54
N GLU A 123 13.91 6.24 -2.63
CA GLU A 123 14.18 7.21 -1.57
C GLU A 123 13.35 6.95 -0.31
N ALA A 124 12.14 6.41 -0.46
CA ALA A 124 11.24 6.15 0.66
C ALA A 124 11.65 4.94 1.50
N VAL A 125 12.43 4.01 0.95
CA VAL A 125 12.90 2.83 1.68
C VAL A 125 13.72 3.26 2.88
N HIS A 126 13.42 2.70 4.05
CA HIS A 126 14.01 3.02 5.36
C HIS A 126 13.59 4.37 5.93
N LYS A 127 12.58 5.01 5.35
CA LYS A 127 12.02 6.26 5.88
C LYS A 127 10.63 6.01 6.44
N THR A 128 10.17 6.96 7.25
CA THR A 128 8.83 6.91 7.84
C THR A 128 7.97 8.03 7.28
N PHE A 129 6.69 7.74 7.13
CA PHE A 129 5.70 8.75 6.75
C PHE A 129 4.35 8.41 7.36
N ASP A 130 3.46 9.41 7.38
CA ASP A 130 2.15 9.26 7.99
C ASP A 130 1.19 8.50 7.07
N VAL A 131 0.39 7.64 7.67
CA VAL A 131 -0.63 6.85 6.97
C VAL A 131 -1.93 6.95 7.77
N TRP A 132 -3.03 7.21 7.08
CA TRP A 132 -4.37 7.18 7.65
C TRP A 132 -5.08 5.92 7.20
N VAL A 133 -5.57 5.14 8.16
CA VAL A 133 -6.43 3.98 7.90
C VAL A 133 -7.86 4.39 8.20
N TYR A 134 -8.75 4.22 7.24
CA TYR A 134 -10.13 4.64 7.39
C TYR A 134 -11.08 3.63 6.74
N VAL A 135 -12.36 3.71 7.08
CA VAL A 135 -13.37 2.79 6.60
C VAL A 135 -14.34 3.54 5.68
N ASN A 136 -14.55 2.98 4.49
CA ASN A 136 -15.60 3.43 3.57
C ASN A 136 -16.78 2.49 3.64
N ASN A 137 -17.97 3.06 3.76
CA ASN A 137 -19.21 2.31 3.69
C ASN A 137 -19.76 2.43 2.26
N VAL A 138 -19.91 1.30 1.58
CA VAL A 138 -20.39 1.27 0.19
C VAL A 138 -21.60 0.36 0.11
N LEU A 139 -22.67 0.85 -0.53
CA LEU A 139 -23.87 0.05 -0.77
C LEU A 139 -23.66 -0.78 -2.03
N VAL A 140 -23.69 -2.11 -1.88
CA VAL A 140 -23.51 -3.05 -2.99
C VAL A 140 -24.70 -4.02 -2.97
N ASP A 141 -25.48 -4.01 -4.03
CA ASP A 141 -26.67 -4.88 -4.19
C ASP A 141 -27.64 -4.82 -2.99
N GLY A 142 -27.84 -3.62 -2.45
CA GLY A 142 -28.72 -3.41 -1.29
C GLY A 142 -28.08 -3.74 0.05
N THR A 143 -26.83 -4.18 0.06
CA THR A 143 -26.12 -4.53 1.30
C THR A 143 -25.01 -3.52 1.55
N LEU A 144 -24.97 -3.00 2.78
CA LEU A 144 -23.91 -2.09 3.19
C LEU A 144 -22.64 -2.88 3.47
N LYS A 145 -21.57 -2.57 2.75
CA LYS A 145 -20.26 -3.20 2.93
C LYS A 145 -19.25 -2.15 3.40
N GLN A 146 -18.39 -2.56 4.32
CA GLN A 146 -17.30 -1.73 4.83
C GLN A 146 -15.98 -2.14 4.19
N TYR A 147 -15.27 -1.17 3.62
CA TYR A 147 -13.95 -1.39 3.06
C TYR A 147 -12.93 -0.57 3.83
N LYS A 148 -11.86 -1.20 4.26
CA LYS A 148 -10.74 -0.53 4.92
C LYS A 148 -9.80 0.01 3.85
N ASN A 149 -9.47 1.30 3.93
CA ASN A 149 -8.60 1.97 2.98
C ASN A 149 -7.46 2.68 3.69
N THR A 150 -6.41 2.96 2.95
CA THR A 150 -5.26 3.74 3.43
C THR A 150 -5.09 4.99 2.58
N SER A 151 -4.63 6.05 3.23
CA SER A 151 -4.32 7.32 2.57
C SER A 151 -3.03 7.89 3.14
N PHE A 152 -2.33 8.70 2.34
CA PHE A 152 -1.09 9.38 2.75
C PHE A 152 -1.30 10.85 3.01
N SER A 153 -2.56 11.29 3.04
CA SER A 153 -2.98 12.58 3.56
C SER A 153 -4.26 12.37 4.35
N GLU A 154 -4.58 13.32 5.22
CA GLU A 154 -5.77 13.21 6.07
C GLU A 154 -7.03 13.16 5.20
N PRO A 155 -7.79 12.05 5.22
CA PRO A 155 -9.02 11.97 4.45
C PRO A 155 -10.09 12.91 4.97
N LYS A 156 -10.95 13.39 4.08
CA LYS A 156 -12.13 14.14 4.52
C LYS A 156 -13.04 13.22 5.31
N ASN A 157 -13.49 13.69 6.48
CA ASN A 157 -14.43 12.95 7.32
C ASN A 157 -13.93 11.56 7.75
N TRP A 158 -12.61 11.39 7.89
CA TRP A 158 -12.07 10.10 8.31
C TRP A 158 -12.51 9.70 9.72
N ASN A 159 -12.96 10.65 10.52
CA ASN A 159 -13.55 10.45 11.84
C ASN A 159 -15.07 10.36 11.81
N ALA A 160 -15.69 10.26 10.62
CA ALA A 160 -17.14 10.28 10.50
C ALA A 160 -17.82 9.18 11.31
N ASP A 161 -17.18 8.01 11.41
CA ASP A 161 -17.72 6.88 12.18
C ASP A 161 -17.73 7.15 13.68
N ALA A 162 -16.87 8.01 14.19
CA ALA A 162 -16.84 8.40 15.58
C ALA A 162 -18.02 9.32 15.95
N ASP A 163 -18.60 9.98 14.96
CA ASP A 163 -19.70 10.91 15.16
C ASP A 163 -21.09 10.25 15.12
N PHE A 164 -21.13 8.95 14.86
CA PHE A 164 -22.36 8.16 14.73
C PHE A 164 -22.70 7.37 16.01
N GLU A 165 -22.23 7.81 17.10
CA GLU A 165 -22.56 7.16 18.38
C GLU A 165 -23.98 7.48 18.87
#